data_3f558ed7fb1d75d9fc9585c3991f4c2f
#
_entry.id   3f558ed7fb1d75d9fc9585c3991f4c2f
#
_cell.length_a   1.000
_cell.length_b   1.000
_cell.length_c   1.000
_cell.angle_alpha   90.00
_cell.angle_beta   90.00
_cell.angle_gamma   90.00
#
_symmetry.space_group_name_H-M   'P 1'
#
loop_
_entity.id
_entity.type
_entity.pdbx_description
1 polymer ?
#
loop_
_entity_poly.entity_id
_entity_poly.type
_entity_poly.pdbx_seq_one_letter_code
_entity_poly.pdbx_strand_id
1 'polypeptide(L)' 'MNNNDNVKHPMHYETGKFECIDVMLETQGIEAVQNFCICNAFKYLYRHKNKNADEDIKKAIWYLNKYLELKEE' A
#
# COMPACT_ATOMS: atom_id res chain seq x y z
N MET A 1 12.29 -5.45 -16.62
CA MET A 1 12.03 -5.19 -16.15
C MET A 1 12.12 -4.51 -16.22
N ASN A 2 11.92 -4.25 -16.27
CA ASN A 2 11.87 -3.64 -16.03
C ASN A 2 11.87 -2.89 -15.73
N ASN A 3 11.88 -2.39 -15.72
CA ASN A 3 11.74 -1.63 -15.19
C ASN A 3 11.19 -0.77 -15.36
N ASN A 4 10.84 -0.55 -16.07
CA ASN A 4 10.19 0.30 -16.01
C ASN A 4 9.24 0.48 -15.57
N ASP A 5 9.05 0.01 -15.81
CA ASP A 5 8.14 -0.22 -15.01
C ASP A 5 8.21 0.39 -13.75
N ASN A 6 9.01 1.27 -13.46
CA ASN A 6 9.20 1.86 -12.22
C ASN A 6 8.01 2.61 -11.73
N VAL A 7 7.10 2.98 -12.55
CA VAL A 7 5.92 3.64 -12.09
C VAL A 7 5.05 2.70 -11.37
N LYS A 8 4.86 1.51 -11.92
CA LYS A 8 4.03 0.55 -11.30
C LYS A 8 4.76 -0.21 -10.32
N HIS A 9 6.01 -0.48 -10.56
CA HIS A 9 6.80 -1.32 -9.70
C HIS A 9 8.10 -0.65 -9.41
N PRO A 10 8.10 0.39 -8.61
CA PRO A 10 9.34 0.99 -8.20
C PRO A 10 10.19 -0.07 -7.57
N MET A 11 11.49 0.04 -7.78
CA MET A 11 12.39 -0.97 -7.31
C MET A 11 12.20 -1.32 -5.86
N HIS A 12 12.09 -0.32 -5.00
CA HIS A 12 11.99 -0.65 -3.60
C HIS A 12 10.68 -1.32 -3.24
N TYR A 13 9.66 -1.10 -4.02
CA TYR A 13 8.40 -1.78 -3.77
C TYR A 13 8.49 -3.23 -4.19
N GLU A 14 9.21 -3.47 -5.27
CA GLU A 14 9.32 -4.83 -5.76
C GLU A 14 10.05 -5.70 -4.78
N THR A 15 11.03 -5.13 -4.08
CA THR A 15 11.83 -5.94 -3.21
C THR A 15 11.41 -5.86 -1.76
N GLY A 16 10.38 -5.08 -1.45
CA GLY A 16 10.01 -4.91 -0.06
C GLY A 16 8.52 -4.95 0.16
N LYS A 17 7.94 -3.78 0.34
CA LYS A 17 6.57 -3.69 0.77
C LYS A 17 5.58 -4.40 -0.13
N PHE A 18 5.78 -4.30 -1.43
CA PHE A 18 4.86 -4.90 -2.36
C PHE A 18 4.83 -6.41 -2.20
N GLU A 19 6.01 -7.00 -2.10
CA GLU A 19 6.08 -8.43 -1.90
C GLU A 19 5.47 -8.83 -0.58
N CYS A 20 5.67 -8.02 0.44
CA CYS A 20 5.11 -8.31 1.74
C CYS A 20 3.59 -8.38 1.67
N ILE A 21 2.97 -7.47 0.95
CA ILE A 21 1.52 -7.47 0.83
C ILE A 21 1.04 -8.70 0.09
N ASP A 22 1.78 -9.14 -0.92
CA ASP A 22 1.39 -10.33 -1.65
C ASP A 22 1.42 -11.56 -0.75
N VAL A 23 2.45 -11.69 0.06
CA VAL A 23 2.54 -12.80 0.98
C VAL A 23 1.44 -12.71 2.04
N MET A 24 1.19 -11.50 2.48
CA MET A 24 0.15 -11.26 3.46
C MET A 24 -1.21 -11.71 2.92
N LEU A 25 -1.48 -11.40 1.66
CA LEU A 25 -2.73 -11.77 1.05
C LEU A 25 -2.88 -13.28 0.96
N GLU A 26 -1.81 -13.96 0.57
CA GLU A 26 -1.85 -15.42 0.46
C GLU A 26 -2.05 -16.09 1.80
N THR A 27 -1.44 -15.56 2.85
CA THR A 27 -1.45 -16.25 4.13
C THR A 27 -2.57 -15.81 5.04
N GLN A 28 -3.00 -14.56 4.96
CA GLN A 28 -3.98 -14.01 5.89
C GLN A 28 -5.35 -13.80 5.28
N GLY A 29 -5.43 -13.78 3.97
CA GLY A 29 -6.71 -13.62 3.31
C GLY A 29 -7.03 -12.19 2.97
N ILE A 30 -8.02 -12.04 2.12
CA ILE A 30 -8.34 -10.75 1.55
C ILE A 30 -8.87 -9.75 2.56
N GLU A 31 -9.73 -10.23 3.47
CA GLU A 31 -10.32 -9.32 4.44
C GLU A 31 -9.26 -8.74 5.37
N ALA A 32 -8.31 -9.58 5.78
CA ALA A 32 -7.24 -9.11 6.66
C ALA A 32 -6.40 -8.03 5.97
N VAL A 33 -6.11 -8.22 4.69
CA VAL A 33 -5.30 -7.25 3.98
C VAL A 33 -6.07 -5.97 3.72
N GLN A 34 -7.38 -6.09 3.49
CA GLN A 34 -8.20 -4.89 3.35
C GLN A 34 -8.17 -4.07 4.63
N ASN A 35 -8.28 -4.73 5.78
CA ASN A 35 -8.23 -4.03 7.05
C ASN A 35 -6.86 -3.41 7.28
N PHE A 36 -5.80 -4.11 6.89
CA PHE A 36 -4.45 -3.60 6.97
C PHE A 36 -4.34 -2.31 6.15
N CYS A 37 -4.92 -2.29 4.95
CA CYS A 37 -4.87 -1.10 4.11
C CYS A 37 -5.58 0.07 4.75
N ILE A 38 -6.73 -0.16 5.34
CA ILE A 38 -7.47 0.91 6.00
C ILE A 38 -6.69 1.45 7.17
N CYS A 39 -6.11 0.57 7.97
CA CYS A 39 -5.34 1.02 9.14
C CYS A 39 -4.11 1.81 8.72
N ASN A 40 -3.46 1.39 7.65
CA ASN A 40 -2.29 2.14 7.18
C ASN A 40 -2.68 3.49 6.61
N ALA A 41 -3.77 3.54 5.85
CA ALA A 41 -4.24 4.82 5.33
C ALA A 41 -4.54 5.77 6.50
N PHE A 42 -5.20 5.25 7.52
CA PHE A 42 -5.52 6.05 8.68
C PHE A 42 -4.25 6.58 9.36
N LYS A 43 -3.27 5.72 9.52
CA LYS A 43 -2.02 6.10 10.17
C LYS A 43 -1.35 7.26 9.42
N TYR A 44 -1.29 7.16 8.10
CA TYR A 44 -0.63 8.20 7.31
C TYR A 44 -1.41 9.51 7.35
N LEU A 45 -2.73 9.43 7.28
CA LEU A 45 -3.54 10.64 7.39
C LEU A 45 -3.37 11.30 8.75
N TYR A 46 -3.32 10.48 9.79
CA TYR A 46 -3.22 10.98 11.15
C TYR A 46 -1.92 11.75 11.35
N ARG A 47 -0.83 11.29 10.77
CA ARG A 47 0.47 11.89 11.06
C ARG A 47 0.93 12.90 10.00
N HIS A 48 0.16 13.12 8.95
CA HIS A 48 0.67 13.87 7.81
C HIS A 48 1.14 15.29 8.18
N LYS A 49 0.49 15.93 9.12
CA LYS A 49 0.88 17.28 9.48
C LYS A 49 2.18 17.33 10.23
N ASN A 50 2.49 16.27 10.93
CA ASN A 50 3.66 16.26 11.80
C ASN A 50 4.86 15.62 11.18
N LYS A 51 4.69 14.96 10.06
CA LYS A 51 5.80 14.25 9.46
C LYS A 51 6.00 14.65 8.03
N ASN A 52 5.51 13.90 7.10
CA ASN A 52 5.87 14.07 5.71
C ASN A 52 4.79 14.71 4.86
N ALA A 53 3.83 15.31 5.47
CA ALA A 53 2.83 16.13 4.76
C ALA A 53 2.30 15.41 3.52
N ASP A 54 2.59 15.96 2.34
CA ASP A 54 2.03 15.42 1.10
C ASP A 54 2.48 14.01 0.81
N GLU A 55 3.66 13.65 1.24
CA GLU A 55 4.12 12.28 1.03
C GLU A 55 3.27 11.30 1.80
N ASP A 56 2.87 11.65 3.01
CA ASP A 56 1.99 10.79 3.79
C ASP A 56 0.62 10.71 3.14
N ILE A 57 0.14 11.80 2.54
CA ILE A 57 -1.12 11.76 1.83
C ILE A 57 -1.04 10.79 0.65
N LYS A 58 0.06 10.83 -0.08
CA LYS A 58 0.23 9.92 -1.21
C LYS A 58 0.26 8.47 -0.75
N LYS A 59 0.88 8.20 0.39
CA LYS A 59 0.91 6.85 0.91
C LYS A 59 -0.48 6.39 1.31
N ALA A 60 -1.25 7.28 1.91
CA ALA A 60 -2.62 6.95 2.28
C ALA A 60 -3.43 6.58 1.03
N ILE A 61 -3.26 7.37 -0.03
CA ILE A 61 -3.97 7.10 -1.27
C ILE A 61 -3.57 5.74 -1.83
N TRP A 62 -2.29 5.40 -1.76
CA TRP A 62 -1.83 4.12 -2.25
C TRP A 62 -2.56 2.96 -1.55
N TYR A 63 -2.68 3.05 -0.22
CA TYR A 63 -3.35 1.99 0.52
C TYR A 63 -4.85 1.95 0.24
N LEU A 64 -5.46 3.10 0.05
CA LEU A 64 -6.89 3.13 -0.28
C LEU A 64 -7.15 2.53 -1.65
N ASN A 65 -6.27 2.82 -2.60
CA ASN A 65 -6.40 2.21 -3.92
C ASN A 65 -6.19 0.69 -3.85
N LYS A 66 -5.26 0.27 -3.03
CA LYS A 66 -5.02 -1.15 -2.87
C LYS A 66 -6.25 -1.85 -2.30
N TYR A 67 -6.89 -1.22 -1.34
CA TYR A 67 -8.12 -1.75 -0.78
C TYR A 67 -9.17 -1.97 -1.87
N LEU A 68 -9.32 -1.00 -2.73
CA LEU A 68 -10.31 -1.10 -3.79
C LEU A 68 -9.96 -2.18 -4.81
N GLU A 69 -8.68 -2.33 -5.11
CA GLU A 69 -8.25 -3.40 -6.00
C GLU A 69 -8.63 -4.76 -5.44
N LEU A 70 -8.38 -4.96 -4.17
CA LEU A 70 -8.68 -6.24 -3.54
C LEU A 70 -10.17 -6.50 -3.52
N LYS A 71 -10.94 -5.44 -3.37
CA LYS A 71 -12.37 -5.59 -3.30
C LYS A 71 -12.96 -6.10 -4.59
N GLU A 72 -12.30 -5.81 -5.70
CA GLU A 72 -12.79 -6.22 -6.99
C GLU A 72 -12.41 -7.63 -7.38
N GLU A 73 -11.59 -8.26 -6.61
CA GLU A 73 -11.21 -9.62 -6.89
C GLU A 73 -12.25 -10.58 -6.38
#